data_b31cfbc4c9491461759ad93ef13972ce
#
_entry.id   b31cfbc4c9491461759ad93ef13972ce
#
_cell.length_a   1.000
_cell.length_b   1.000
_cell.length_c   1.000
_cell.angle_alpha   90.00
_cell.angle_beta   90.00
_cell.angle_gamma   90.00
#
_symmetry.space_group_name_H-M   'P 1'
#
loop_
_entity.id
_entity.type
_entity.pdbx_description
1 polymer ?
#
loop_
_entity_poly.entity_id
_entity_poly.type
_entity_poly.pdbx_seq_one_letter_code
_entity_poly.pdbx_strand_id
1 'polypeptide(L)'
;TVNAMKTADLPFGKALYAAFLYGTFQLANVAVFVQHAKSFEKPQDAGKSMAVGAVLNALLMIMVVLGIMTVYQNPEMIQQSVPTLFMVQQGVGSKFMTPLISVLIILGAVSTAVNMVAAMVKRIHAGLAERSSRTETAGKISRTQILVCCIADFLIAQFGLLTLIQKVYSILAYLAIPVILVPYVVHMAVMRFDTKK
;
A
#
# COMPACT_ATOMS: atom_id res chain seq x y z
N THR A 1 21.97 -3.11 -22.27
CA THR A 1 21.01 -2.82 -21.16
C THR A 1 21.73 -2.49 -19.86
N VAL A 2 22.66 -3.33 -19.40
CA VAL A 2 23.41 -3.12 -18.14
C VAL A 2 24.36 -1.89 -18.22
N ASN A 3 24.91 -1.57 -19.39
CA ASN A 3 25.79 -0.41 -19.55
C ASN A 3 25.04 0.92 -19.57
N ALA A 4 23.80 0.97 -20.02
CA ALA A 4 22.99 2.18 -19.96
C ALA A 4 22.55 2.53 -18.53
N MET A 5 22.48 1.55 -17.64
CA MET A 5 22.19 1.75 -16.22
C MET A 5 23.36 2.37 -15.44
N LYS A 6 24.60 2.19 -15.94
CA LYS A 6 25.79 2.82 -15.31
C LYS A 6 25.85 4.33 -15.50
N THR A 7 25.04 4.90 -16.38
CA THR A 7 25.01 6.36 -16.67
C THR A 7 23.97 7.12 -15.85
N ALA A 8 23.10 6.46 -15.08
CA ALA A 8 22.26 7.12 -14.11
C ALA A 8 23.08 7.36 -12.83
N ASP A 9 23.73 8.50 -12.74
CA ASP A 9 24.41 8.99 -11.53
C ASP A 9 23.39 9.33 -10.43
N LEU A 10 22.63 8.33 -10.01
CA LEU A 10 21.83 8.41 -8.79
C LEU A 10 22.74 8.04 -7.62
N PRO A 11 23.14 9.00 -6.77
CA PRO A 11 23.95 8.68 -5.61
C PRO A 11 23.21 7.65 -4.77
N PHE A 12 23.91 6.57 -4.39
CA PHE A 12 23.36 5.44 -3.63
C PHE A 12 22.54 5.91 -2.41
N GLY A 13 22.93 6.99 -1.75
CA GLY A 13 22.19 7.58 -0.64
C GLY A 13 20.78 8.05 -1.01
N LYS A 14 20.57 8.60 -2.20
CA LYS A 14 19.23 8.99 -2.67
C LYS A 14 18.36 7.77 -2.95
N ALA A 15 18.92 6.71 -3.52
CA ALA A 15 18.21 5.47 -3.77
C ALA A 15 17.80 4.78 -2.45
N LEU A 16 18.72 4.74 -1.48
CA LEU A 16 18.44 4.19 -0.15
C LEU A 16 17.36 5.01 0.58
N TYR A 17 17.42 6.33 0.50
CA TYR A 17 16.41 7.21 1.08
C TYR A 17 15.03 7.01 0.43
N ALA A 18 14.96 6.88 -0.88
CA ALA A 18 13.70 6.59 -1.58
C ALA A 18 13.13 5.22 -1.18
N ALA A 19 13.99 4.20 -1.04
CA ALA A 19 13.57 2.88 -0.58
C ALA A 19 13.05 2.92 0.87
N PHE A 20 13.72 3.66 1.76
CA PHE A 20 13.25 3.87 3.12
C PHE A 20 11.90 4.59 3.17
N LEU A 21 11.73 5.65 2.37
CA LEU A 21 10.49 6.39 2.28
C LEU A 21 9.33 5.51 1.75
N TYR A 22 9.62 4.66 0.77
CA TYR A 22 8.64 3.69 0.27
C TYR A 22 8.26 2.66 1.35
N GLY A 23 9.23 2.14 2.10
CA GLY A 23 8.97 1.23 3.22
C GLY A 23 8.12 1.86 4.31
N THR A 24 8.40 3.12 4.68
CA THR A 24 7.59 3.84 5.69
C THR A 24 6.18 4.16 5.20
N PHE A 25 5.99 4.46 3.92
CA PHE A 25 4.66 4.60 3.34
C PHE A 25 3.83 3.31 3.48
N GLN A 26 4.44 2.15 3.31
CA GLN A 26 3.74 0.87 3.46
C GLN A 26 3.20 0.64 4.88
N LEU A 27 3.77 1.28 5.90
CA LEU A 27 3.25 1.21 7.26
C LEU A 27 1.85 1.84 7.39
N ALA A 28 1.44 2.72 6.48
CA ALA A 28 0.08 3.25 6.47
C ALA A 28 -0.98 2.14 6.28
N ASN A 29 -0.61 1.01 5.68
CA ASN A 29 -1.47 -0.16 5.50
C ASN A 29 -1.70 -0.97 6.78
N VAL A 30 -1.01 -0.66 7.88
CA VAL A 30 -1.17 -1.33 9.19
C VAL A 30 -2.65 -1.38 9.62
N ALA A 31 -3.43 -0.33 9.32
CA ALA A 31 -4.85 -0.31 9.64
C ALA A 31 -5.65 -1.45 8.98
N VAL A 32 -5.28 -1.83 7.75
CA VAL A 32 -5.89 -2.95 7.02
C VAL A 32 -5.46 -4.29 7.63
N PHE A 33 -4.18 -4.44 7.98
CA PHE A 33 -3.69 -5.67 8.63
C PHE A 33 -4.35 -5.90 9.98
N VAL A 34 -4.47 -4.86 10.82
CA VAL A 34 -5.15 -4.96 12.12
C VAL A 34 -6.63 -5.35 11.96
N GLN A 35 -7.29 -4.92 10.89
CA GLN A 35 -8.66 -5.33 10.61
C GLN A 35 -8.81 -6.83 10.42
N HIS A 36 -7.80 -7.49 9.83
CA HIS A 36 -7.77 -8.92 9.57
C HIS A 36 -7.11 -9.74 10.70
N ALA A 37 -6.54 -9.07 11.71
CA ALA A 37 -5.86 -9.72 12.83
C ALA A 37 -6.76 -10.68 13.64
N LYS A 38 -8.07 -10.44 13.64
CA LYS A 38 -9.07 -11.31 14.30
C LYS A 38 -9.14 -12.74 13.73
N SER A 39 -8.58 -12.97 12.54
CA SER A 39 -8.54 -14.29 11.90
C SER A 39 -7.45 -15.19 12.46
N PHE A 40 -6.52 -14.65 13.26
CA PHE A 40 -5.43 -15.43 13.87
C PHE A 40 -5.79 -15.82 15.29
N GLU A 41 -5.64 -17.12 15.60
CA GLU A 41 -5.85 -17.64 16.95
C GLU A 41 -4.67 -17.36 17.88
N LYS A 42 -3.45 -17.37 17.33
CA LYS A 42 -2.20 -17.16 18.07
C LYS A 42 -1.37 -16.02 17.45
N PRO A 43 -0.72 -15.17 18.27
CA PRO A 43 0.18 -14.12 17.78
C PRO A 43 1.32 -14.67 16.91
N GLN A 44 1.79 -15.89 17.18
CA GLN A 44 2.84 -16.53 16.40
C GLN A 44 2.43 -16.85 14.95
N ASP A 45 1.15 -17.16 14.72
CA ASP A 45 0.64 -17.47 13.38
C ASP A 45 0.53 -16.19 12.53
N ALA A 46 0.19 -15.06 13.16
CA ALA A 46 0.27 -13.76 12.53
C ALA A 46 1.71 -13.43 12.09
N GLY A 47 2.70 -13.64 12.97
CA GLY A 47 4.12 -13.43 12.66
C GLY A 47 4.61 -14.30 11.50
N LYS A 48 4.28 -15.58 11.48
CA LYS A 48 4.63 -16.50 10.38
C LYS A 48 3.99 -16.08 9.06
N SER A 49 2.70 -15.76 9.10
CA SER A 49 1.97 -15.29 7.91
C SER A 49 2.58 -14.01 7.33
N MET A 50 2.92 -13.05 8.20
CA MET A 50 3.59 -11.81 7.79
C MET A 50 4.98 -12.07 7.20
N ALA A 51 5.77 -12.99 7.78
CA ALA A 51 7.08 -13.34 7.26
C ALA A 51 7.00 -13.98 5.86
N VAL A 52 6.09 -14.94 5.67
CA VAL A 52 5.86 -15.55 4.36
C VAL A 52 5.38 -14.50 3.35
N GLY A 53 4.44 -13.64 3.74
CA GLY A 53 3.96 -12.54 2.92
C GLY A 53 5.09 -11.58 2.51
N ALA A 54 5.99 -11.23 3.43
CA ALA A 54 7.14 -10.38 3.15
C ALA A 54 8.09 -10.99 2.12
N VAL A 55 8.41 -12.28 2.24
CA VAL A 55 9.27 -13.00 1.27
C VAL A 55 8.62 -13.05 -0.11
N LEU A 56 7.34 -13.43 -0.19
CA LEU A 56 6.61 -13.50 -1.46
C LEU A 56 6.51 -12.11 -2.11
N ASN A 57 6.19 -11.08 -1.33
CA ASN A 57 6.12 -9.71 -1.84
C ASN A 57 7.48 -9.22 -2.35
N ALA A 58 8.57 -9.51 -1.64
CA ALA A 58 9.92 -9.15 -2.07
C ALA A 58 10.29 -9.84 -3.39
N LEU A 59 9.98 -11.13 -3.55
CA LEU A 59 10.21 -11.87 -4.79
C LEU A 59 9.41 -11.26 -5.96
N LEU A 60 8.13 -10.97 -5.75
CA LEU A 60 7.28 -10.35 -6.77
C LEU A 60 7.80 -8.96 -7.16
N MET A 61 8.23 -8.15 -6.19
CA MET A 61 8.82 -6.83 -6.48
C MET A 61 10.09 -6.95 -7.30
N ILE A 62 10.99 -7.88 -6.96
CA ILE A 62 12.22 -8.13 -7.72
C ILE A 62 11.86 -8.52 -9.17
N MET A 63 10.92 -9.44 -9.37
CA MET A 63 10.48 -9.84 -10.70
C MET A 63 9.91 -8.68 -11.51
N VAL A 64 9.07 -7.84 -10.90
CA VAL A 64 8.49 -6.66 -11.56
C VAL A 64 9.59 -5.66 -11.93
N VAL A 65 10.52 -5.36 -11.01
CA VAL A 65 11.63 -4.44 -11.28
C VAL A 65 12.50 -4.96 -12.43
N LEU A 66 12.88 -6.23 -12.39
CA LEU A 66 13.66 -6.85 -13.49
C LEU A 66 12.91 -6.77 -14.83
N GLY A 67 11.61 -7.00 -14.82
CA GLY A 67 10.78 -6.85 -16.02
C GLY A 67 10.75 -5.41 -16.54
N ILE A 68 10.54 -4.42 -15.67
CA ILE A 68 10.56 -3.00 -16.05
C ILE A 68 11.94 -2.60 -16.64
N MET A 69 13.02 -3.14 -16.08
CA MET A 69 14.37 -2.88 -16.58
C MET A 69 14.57 -3.32 -18.05
N THR A 70 13.81 -4.28 -18.55
CA THR A 70 13.89 -4.70 -19.96
C THR A 70 13.35 -3.63 -20.94
N VAL A 71 12.43 -2.79 -20.49
CA VAL A 71 11.79 -1.75 -21.31
C VAL A 71 12.20 -0.33 -20.89
N TYR A 72 13.08 -0.18 -19.90
CA TYR A 72 13.49 1.10 -19.32
C TYR A 72 14.10 2.09 -20.34
N GLN A 73 14.71 1.59 -21.41
CA GLN A 73 15.31 2.44 -22.46
C GLN A 73 14.29 3.08 -23.41
N ASN A 74 13.02 2.66 -23.35
CA ASN A 74 11.98 3.23 -24.19
C ASN A 74 11.50 4.56 -23.59
N PRO A 75 11.65 5.71 -24.30
CA PRO A 75 11.23 7.00 -23.80
C PRO A 75 9.73 7.10 -23.48
N GLU A 76 8.91 6.31 -24.17
CA GLU A 76 7.47 6.25 -23.94
C GLU A 76 7.11 5.67 -22.57
N MET A 77 7.97 4.80 -22.03
CA MET A 77 7.74 4.20 -20.70
C MET A 77 7.69 5.23 -19.57
N ILE A 78 8.53 6.28 -19.66
CA ILE A 78 8.62 7.32 -18.61
C ILE A 78 7.32 8.12 -18.51
N GLN A 79 6.54 8.20 -19.59
CA GLN A 79 5.27 8.92 -19.64
C GLN A 79 4.08 8.04 -19.22
N GLN A 80 4.28 6.73 -19.04
CA GLN A 80 3.20 5.81 -18.70
C GLN A 80 2.83 5.89 -17.21
N SER A 81 1.55 5.99 -16.95
CA SER A 81 1.03 5.94 -15.57
C SER A 81 1.16 4.55 -14.93
N VAL A 82 1.22 3.50 -15.75
CA VAL A 82 1.33 2.09 -15.31
C VAL A 82 2.44 1.40 -16.10
N PRO A 83 3.72 1.53 -15.67
CA PRO A 83 4.86 0.96 -16.39
C PRO A 83 4.81 -0.55 -16.59
N THR A 84 4.22 -1.28 -15.65
CA THR A 84 4.04 -2.74 -15.74
C THR A 84 3.12 -3.15 -16.88
N LEU A 85 2.08 -2.38 -17.15
CA LEU A 85 1.19 -2.64 -18.29
C LEU A 85 1.91 -2.40 -19.61
N PHE A 86 2.69 -1.33 -19.70
CA PHE A 86 3.51 -1.03 -20.87
C PHE A 86 4.50 -2.16 -21.15
N MET A 87 5.18 -2.67 -20.11
CA MET A 87 6.08 -3.83 -20.24
C MET A 87 5.37 -5.05 -20.87
N VAL A 88 4.15 -5.34 -20.42
CA VAL A 88 3.36 -6.46 -20.95
C VAL A 88 2.94 -6.24 -22.41
N GLN A 89 2.61 -4.99 -22.78
CA GLN A 89 2.26 -4.63 -24.15
C GLN A 89 3.42 -4.80 -25.14
N GLN A 90 4.65 -4.60 -24.68
CA GLN A 90 5.86 -4.80 -25.48
C GLN A 90 6.36 -6.26 -25.48
N GLY A 91 5.78 -7.10 -24.64
CA GLY A 91 6.19 -8.50 -24.49
C GLY A 91 5.60 -9.45 -25.53
N VAL A 92 6.19 -10.65 -25.59
CA VAL A 92 5.67 -11.74 -26.42
C VAL A 92 4.32 -12.20 -25.87
N GLY A 93 3.32 -12.35 -26.76
CA GLY A 93 1.96 -12.73 -26.35
C GLY A 93 1.10 -11.56 -25.82
N SER A 94 1.49 -10.32 -26.10
CA SER A 94 0.79 -9.11 -25.66
C SER A 94 -0.70 -9.09 -25.95
N LYS A 95 -1.15 -9.64 -27.08
CA LYS A 95 -2.58 -9.71 -27.46
C LYS A 95 -3.44 -10.44 -26.43
N PHE A 96 -2.91 -11.46 -25.76
CA PHE A 96 -3.63 -12.21 -24.73
C PHE A 96 -3.28 -11.69 -23.33
N MET A 97 -2.02 -11.39 -23.08
CA MET A 97 -1.55 -10.97 -21.75
C MET A 97 -2.03 -9.57 -21.36
N THR A 98 -2.14 -8.64 -22.31
CA THR A 98 -2.59 -7.28 -22.01
C THR A 98 -4.01 -7.23 -21.42
N PRO A 99 -5.04 -7.82 -22.05
CA PRO A 99 -6.38 -7.80 -21.45
C PRO A 99 -6.45 -8.58 -20.14
N LEU A 100 -5.73 -9.70 -20.02
CA LEU A 100 -5.69 -10.48 -18.78
C LEU A 100 -5.10 -9.66 -17.62
N ILE A 101 -3.94 -9.06 -17.82
CA ILE A 101 -3.27 -8.22 -16.82
C ILE A 101 -4.11 -6.97 -16.50
N SER A 102 -4.76 -6.36 -17.49
CA SER A 102 -5.64 -5.20 -17.26
C SER A 102 -6.81 -5.56 -16.34
N VAL A 103 -7.45 -6.70 -16.55
CA VAL A 103 -8.51 -7.18 -15.68
C VAL A 103 -7.99 -7.45 -14.27
N LEU A 104 -6.83 -8.10 -14.13
CA LEU A 104 -6.21 -8.38 -12.83
C LEU A 104 -5.85 -7.08 -12.08
N ILE A 105 -5.34 -6.06 -12.78
CA ILE A 105 -5.04 -4.75 -12.19
C ILE A 105 -6.33 -4.10 -11.66
N ILE A 106 -7.41 -4.11 -12.45
CA ILE A 106 -8.70 -3.55 -12.03
C ILE A 106 -9.25 -4.29 -10.80
N LEU A 107 -9.26 -5.62 -10.83
CA LEU A 107 -9.73 -6.43 -9.70
C LEU A 107 -8.89 -6.19 -8.44
N GLY A 108 -7.57 -6.11 -8.58
CA GLY A 108 -6.66 -5.80 -7.48
C GLY A 108 -6.91 -4.39 -6.91
N ALA A 109 -7.09 -3.39 -7.77
CA ALA A 109 -7.39 -2.02 -7.37
C ALA A 109 -8.73 -1.93 -6.61
N VAL A 110 -9.79 -2.56 -7.14
CA VAL A 110 -11.11 -2.60 -6.49
C VAL A 110 -11.02 -3.30 -5.13
N SER A 111 -10.35 -4.45 -5.05
CA SER A 111 -10.16 -5.17 -3.79
C SER A 111 -9.44 -4.31 -2.73
N THR A 112 -8.38 -3.63 -3.12
CA THR A 112 -7.63 -2.73 -2.22
C THR A 112 -8.49 -1.55 -1.77
N ALA A 113 -9.20 -0.89 -2.68
CA ALA A 113 -10.08 0.23 -2.38
C ALA A 113 -11.17 -0.16 -1.38
N VAL A 114 -11.83 -1.30 -1.58
CA VAL A 114 -12.87 -1.81 -0.67
C VAL A 114 -12.33 -2.04 0.73
N ASN A 115 -11.13 -2.65 0.85
CA ASN A 115 -10.52 -2.89 2.15
C ASN A 115 -10.13 -1.59 2.87
N MET A 116 -9.61 -0.60 2.14
CA MET A 116 -9.24 0.70 2.72
C MET A 116 -10.48 1.49 3.17
N VAL A 117 -11.50 1.57 2.33
CA VAL A 117 -12.79 2.22 2.68
C VAL A 117 -13.41 1.54 3.90
N ALA A 118 -13.42 0.21 3.95
CA ALA A 118 -13.94 -0.53 5.09
C ALA A 118 -13.17 -0.23 6.39
N ALA A 119 -11.84 -0.13 6.33
CA ALA A 119 -11.01 0.24 7.47
C ALA A 119 -11.29 1.68 7.94
N MET A 120 -11.42 2.62 6.99
CA MET A 120 -11.74 4.03 7.27
C MET A 120 -13.10 4.18 7.92
N VAL A 121 -14.15 3.56 7.35
CA VAL A 121 -15.51 3.60 7.86
C VAL A 121 -15.59 3.04 9.28
N LYS A 122 -14.93 1.91 9.55
CA LYS A 122 -14.89 1.33 10.92
C LYS A 122 -14.22 2.28 11.91
N ARG A 123 -13.15 2.96 11.54
CA ARG A 123 -12.48 3.93 12.42
C ARG A 123 -13.34 5.17 12.69
N ILE A 124 -13.97 5.72 11.66
CA ILE A 124 -14.90 6.86 11.83
C ILE A 124 -16.08 6.47 12.72
N HIS A 125 -16.63 5.27 12.49
CA HIS A 125 -17.75 4.77 13.30
C HIS A 125 -17.35 4.61 14.78
N ALA A 126 -16.18 4.02 15.06
CA ALA A 126 -15.67 3.88 16.43
C ALA A 126 -15.45 5.24 17.10
N GLY A 127 -14.83 6.20 16.43
CA GLY A 127 -14.61 7.55 16.97
C GLY A 127 -15.89 8.34 17.20
N LEU A 128 -16.91 8.15 16.37
CA LEU A 128 -18.22 8.76 16.57
C LEU A 128 -18.98 8.10 17.73
N ALA A 129 -18.86 6.79 17.91
CA ALA A 129 -19.46 6.07 19.03
C ALA A 129 -18.87 6.49 20.38
N GLU A 130 -17.55 6.67 20.45
CA GLU A 130 -16.89 7.20 21.67
C GLU A 130 -17.32 8.62 22.03
N ARG A 131 -17.58 9.46 21.03
CA ARG A 131 -17.95 10.87 21.21
C ARG A 131 -19.43 11.07 21.50
N SER A 132 -20.28 10.13 21.10
CA SER A 132 -21.72 10.19 21.29
C SER A 132 -22.13 9.30 22.46
N SER A 133 -22.53 9.92 23.59
CA SER A 133 -23.13 9.23 24.74
C SER A 133 -24.49 8.59 24.42
N ARG A 134 -24.94 8.61 23.18
CA ARG A 134 -26.18 7.99 22.72
C ARG A 134 -25.94 6.54 22.29
N THR A 135 -26.46 5.64 23.07
CA THR A 135 -26.40 4.18 22.93
C THR A 135 -26.97 3.65 21.58
N GLU A 136 -27.73 4.45 20.85
CA GLU A 136 -28.37 4.04 19.59
C GLU A 136 -27.45 4.08 18.36
N THR A 137 -26.34 4.85 18.40
CA THR A 137 -25.43 4.98 17.25
C THR A 137 -24.37 3.88 17.23
N ALA A 138 -24.21 3.12 18.29
CA ALA A 138 -23.20 2.07 18.43
C ALA A 138 -23.53 0.76 17.65
N GLY A 139 -24.71 0.66 17.04
CA GLY A 139 -25.21 -0.63 16.55
C GLY A 139 -24.90 -1.01 15.12
N LYS A 140 -24.87 -0.09 14.16
CA LYS A 140 -24.64 -0.42 12.73
C LYS A 140 -23.97 0.72 11.99
N ILE A 141 -22.96 0.37 11.16
CA ILE A 141 -22.34 1.30 10.22
C ILE A 141 -23.42 1.81 9.26
N SER A 142 -23.65 3.11 9.22
CA SER A 142 -24.65 3.73 8.38
C SER A 142 -24.22 3.69 6.91
N ARG A 143 -25.17 3.40 6.00
CA ARG A 143 -24.96 3.52 4.56
C ARG A 143 -24.44 4.91 4.16
N THR A 144 -24.89 5.95 4.86
CA THR A 144 -24.43 7.33 4.64
C THR A 144 -22.94 7.48 4.94
N GLN A 145 -22.40 6.84 5.99
CA GLN A 145 -20.96 6.87 6.30
C GLN A 145 -20.13 6.24 5.17
N ILE A 146 -20.60 5.11 4.64
CA ILE A 146 -19.93 4.43 3.52
C ILE A 146 -19.95 5.33 2.29
N LEU A 147 -21.11 5.91 1.94
CA LEU A 147 -21.24 6.80 0.78
C LEU A 147 -20.34 8.04 0.88
N VAL A 148 -20.30 8.69 2.03
CA VAL A 148 -19.44 9.86 2.26
C VAL A 148 -17.97 9.48 2.08
N CYS A 149 -17.53 8.35 2.62
CA CYS A 149 -16.16 7.87 2.44
C CYS A 149 -15.84 7.57 0.97
N CYS A 150 -16.74 6.89 0.25
CA CYS A 150 -16.55 6.59 -1.17
C CYS A 150 -16.51 7.86 -2.04
N ILE A 151 -17.36 8.85 -1.74
CA ILE A 151 -17.35 10.14 -2.47
C ILE A 151 -16.06 10.90 -2.18
N ALA A 152 -15.61 10.93 -0.93
CA ALA A 152 -14.34 11.58 -0.57
C ALA A 152 -13.15 10.93 -1.29
N ASP A 153 -13.11 9.60 -1.32
CA ASP A 153 -12.08 8.83 -2.01
C ASP A 153 -12.08 9.10 -3.53
N PHE A 154 -13.27 9.12 -4.12
CA PHE A 154 -13.45 9.47 -5.54
C PHE A 154 -12.98 10.88 -5.86
N LEU A 155 -13.31 11.88 -5.02
CA LEU A 155 -12.87 13.25 -5.21
C LEU A 155 -11.34 13.38 -5.13
N ILE A 156 -10.71 12.68 -4.17
CA ILE A 156 -9.25 12.64 -4.05
C ILE A 156 -8.62 12.01 -5.30
N ALA A 157 -9.22 10.95 -5.84
CA ALA A 157 -8.72 10.29 -7.04
C ALA A 157 -8.69 11.20 -8.28
N GLN A 158 -9.51 12.26 -8.33
CA GLN A 158 -9.52 13.23 -9.44
C GLN A 158 -8.22 14.06 -9.55
N PHE A 159 -7.41 14.15 -8.49
CA PHE A 159 -6.11 14.84 -8.54
C PHE A 159 -5.07 14.14 -9.43
N GLY A 160 -5.37 12.97 -9.94
CA GLY A 160 -4.51 12.20 -10.82
C GLY A 160 -3.48 11.34 -10.08
N LEU A 161 -3.27 10.14 -10.62
CA LEU A 161 -2.45 9.09 -10.00
C LEU A 161 -1.01 9.54 -9.74
N LEU A 162 -0.36 10.17 -10.71
CA LEU A 162 1.04 10.59 -10.59
C LEU A 162 1.24 11.66 -9.52
N THR A 163 0.33 12.63 -9.42
CA THR A 163 0.38 13.68 -8.40
C THR A 163 0.18 13.12 -7.00
N LEU A 164 -0.76 12.17 -6.85
CA LEU A 164 -1.00 11.48 -5.58
C LEU A 164 0.22 10.67 -5.15
N ILE A 165 0.83 9.90 -6.06
CA ILE A 165 2.03 9.12 -5.75
C ILE A 165 3.19 10.02 -5.33
N GLN A 166 3.46 11.09 -6.06
CA GLN A 166 4.61 11.93 -5.79
C GLN A 166 4.48 12.78 -4.52
N LYS A 167 3.30 13.33 -4.25
CA LYS A 167 3.09 14.27 -3.15
C LYS A 167 2.45 13.62 -1.92
N VAL A 168 1.31 12.95 -2.10
CA VAL A 168 0.53 12.44 -0.97
C VAL A 168 1.21 11.25 -0.33
N TYR A 169 1.79 10.34 -1.11
CA TYR A 169 2.51 9.20 -0.55
C TYR A 169 3.76 9.61 0.23
N SER A 170 4.46 10.66 -0.24
CA SER A 170 5.59 11.21 0.52
C SER A 170 5.14 11.81 1.86
N ILE A 171 4.03 12.55 1.88
CA ILE A 171 3.46 13.09 3.12
C ILE A 171 3.05 11.97 4.06
N LEU A 172 2.37 10.93 3.56
CA LEU A 172 1.98 9.77 4.36
C LEU A 172 3.18 9.03 4.91
N ALA A 173 4.26 8.88 4.14
CA ALA A 173 5.49 8.27 4.60
C ALA A 173 6.13 9.07 5.75
N TYR A 174 6.20 10.39 5.64
CA TYR A 174 6.71 11.25 6.71
C TYR A 174 5.83 11.20 7.96
N LEU A 175 4.51 11.16 7.82
CA LEU A 175 3.58 11.02 8.95
C LEU A 175 3.64 9.63 9.59
N ALA A 176 3.89 8.58 8.81
CA ALA A 176 3.99 7.22 9.32
C ALA A 176 5.19 7.04 10.27
N ILE A 177 6.26 7.81 10.10
CA ILE A 177 7.43 7.74 10.99
C ILE A 177 7.04 8.10 12.43
N PRO A 178 6.56 9.31 12.76
CA PRO A 178 6.27 9.68 14.15
C PRO A 178 4.99 9.02 14.69
N VAL A 179 4.02 8.69 13.83
CA VAL A 179 2.70 8.19 14.28
C VAL A 179 2.70 6.67 14.44
N ILE A 180 3.45 5.95 13.61
CA ILE A 180 3.42 4.48 13.59
C ILE A 180 4.77 3.92 13.98
N LEU A 181 5.85 4.28 13.26
CA LEU A 181 7.15 3.65 13.42
C LEU A 181 7.75 3.92 14.80
N VAL A 182 7.78 5.19 15.22
CA VAL A 182 8.38 5.57 16.52
C VAL A 182 7.63 4.95 17.69
N PRO A 183 6.29 5.05 17.82
CA PRO A 183 5.57 4.39 18.91
C PRO A 183 5.75 2.87 18.91
N TYR A 184 5.79 2.25 17.73
CA TYR A 184 5.98 0.81 17.62
C TYR A 184 7.37 0.38 18.09
N VAL A 185 8.43 1.09 17.67
CA VAL A 185 9.82 0.82 18.09
C VAL A 185 9.99 1.06 19.59
N VAL A 186 9.43 2.15 20.12
CA VAL A 186 9.46 2.44 21.57
C VAL A 186 8.73 1.35 22.34
N HIS A 187 7.55 0.94 21.90
CA HIS A 187 6.80 -0.15 22.53
C HIS A 187 7.60 -1.46 22.54
N MET A 188 8.20 -1.83 21.41
CA MET A 188 9.07 -3.00 21.32
C MET A 188 10.28 -2.93 22.27
N ALA A 189 10.92 -1.75 22.39
CA ALA A 189 12.09 -1.57 23.23
C ALA A 189 11.75 -1.60 24.72
N VAL A 190 10.62 -1.02 25.12
CA VAL A 190 10.20 -0.89 26.52
C VAL A 190 9.47 -2.13 27.03
N MET A 191 8.57 -2.68 26.24
CA MET A 191 7.67 -3.77 26.68
C MET A 191 8.22 -5.17 26.38
N ARG A 192 9.39 -5.29 25.73
CA ARG A 192 10.05 -6.58 25.40
C ARG A 192 9.03 -7.60 24.93
N PHE A 193 8.32 -7.32 23.81
CA PHE A 193 7.27 -8.21 23.29
C PHE A 193 6.53 -8.90 24.43
N ASP A 194 5.32 -8.55 24.73
CA ASP A 194 4.49 -9.13 25.81
C ASP A 194 4.44 -10.69 25.75
N THR A 195 5.56 -11.33 26.02
CA THR A 195 5.74 -12.80 26.00
C THR A 195 5.51 -13.39 27.36
N LYS A 196 4.90 -12.64 28.28
CA LYS A 196 4.49 -13.15 29.59
C LYS A 196 3.04 -12.80 29.86
N LYS A 197 2.14 -13.58 29.27
CA LYS A 197 0.90 -14.02 29.93
C LYS A 197 0.39 -15.28 29.26
#